data_056458ea34945bf0e1b121a88850563c
#
_entry.id   056458ea34945bf0e1b121a88850563c
#
_cell.length_a   1.000
_cell.length_b   1.000
_cell.length_c   1.000
_cell.angle_alpha   90.00
_cell.angle_beta   90.00
_cell.angle_gamma   90.00
#
_symmetry.space_group_name_H-M   'P 1'
#
loop_
_entity.id
_entity.type
_entity.pdbx_description
1 polymer ?
#
loop_
_entity_poly.entity_id
_entity_poly.type
_entity_poly.pdbx_seq_one_letter_code
_entity_poly.pdbx_strand_id
1 'polypeptide(L)'
;MGEMNLAEISSNELLLIIASIAVLGVIGGFIGEKLKIPDVVIYLLFGVAFGPTFLNAVNIDAFPVANELILTFGSAFILYEGGREVKLKILNKVKITVLLLSSLGVFITAGIVALSSYYILGLPIGTSILLGSIIASTDPASLMPVFKQFPVKHKLKQTVISESAFNDAFGAILFSTIFGSLTLSQKQTSLRRFLN
;
A
#
# COMPACT_ATOMS: atom_id res chain seq x y z
N MET A 1 -35.01 -2.02 25.49
CA MET A 1 -34.98 -0.70 24.83
C MET A 1 -33.58 -0.10 24.67
N GLY A 2 -32.57 -0.59 25.38
CA GLY A 2 -31.18 -0.04 25.30
C GLY A 2 -30.32 -0.58 24.16
N GLU A 3 -30.55 -1.80 23.68
CA GLU A 3 -29.67 -2.42 22.67
C GLU A 3 -29.95 -1.92 21.24
N MET A 4 -31.18 -1.54 20.93
CA MET A 4 -31.54 -1.00 19.63
C MET A 4 -30.89 0.38 19.37
N ASN A 5 -30.78 1.21 20.39
CA ASN A 5 -30.14 2.53 20.29
C ASN A 5 -28.64 2.47 20.03
N LEU A 6 -27.92 1.50 20.61
CA LEU A 6 -26.46 1.37 20.41
C LEU A 6 -26.12 0.88 19.00
N ALA A 7 -26.92 -0.05 18.45
CA ALA A 7 -26.71 -0.53 17.07
C ALA A 7 -27.05 0.52 16.02
N GLU A 8 -28.10 1.32 16.24
CA GLU A 8 -28.46 2.44 15.34
C GLU A 8 -27.44 3.58 15.39
N ILE A 9 -26.94 3.95 16.56
CA ILE A 9 -25.88 4.97 16.71
C ILE A 9 -24.62 4.49 16.00
N SER A 10 -24.21 3.23 16.22
CA SER A 10 -23.04 2.63 15.57
C SER A 10 -23.18 2.60 14.05
N SER A 11 -24.36 2.31 13.51
CA SER A 11 -24.61 2.28 12.06
C SER A 11 -24.54 3.69 11.44
N ASN A 12 -25.10 4.70 12.10
CA ASN A 12 -25.08 6.08 11.63
C ASN A 12 -23.66 6.67 11.68
N GLU A 13 -22.89 6.38 12.72
CA GLU A 13 -21.49 6.79 12.82
C GLU A 13 -20.64 6.15 11.71
N LEU A 14 -20.83 4.87 11.45
CA LEU A 14 -20.13 4.18 10.35
C LEU A 14 -20.47 4.78 8.99
N LEU A 15 -21.74 5.08 8.74
CA LEU A 15 -22.17 5.74 7.49
C LEU A 15 -21.55 7.13 7.35
N LEU A 16 -21.47 7.90 8.43
CA LEU A 16 -20.81 9.21 8.42
C LEU A 16 -19.31 9.10 8.12
N ILE A 17 -18.63 8.09 8.68
CA ILE A 17 -17.21 7.82 8.39
C ILE A 17 -17.03 7.48 6.92
N ILE A 18 -17.82 6.55 6.37
CA ILE A 18 -17.74 6.17 4.96
C ILE A 18 -18.02 7.36 4.05
N ALA A 19 -19.06 8.14 4.36
CA ALA A 19 -19.41 9.35 3.62
C ALA A 19 -18.28 10.40 3.68
N SER A 20 -17.68 10.58 4.85
CA SER A 20 -16.53 11.49 5.03
C SER A 20 -15.32 11.07 4.20
N ILE A 21 -14.98 9.77 4.20
CA ILE A 21 -13.90 9.23 3.38
C ILE A 21 -14.18 9.47 1.89
N ALA A 22 -15.41 9.22 1.43
CA ALA A 22 -15.80 9.44 0.04
C ALA A 22 -15.70 10.91 -0.35
N VAL A 23 -16.20 11.82 0.49
CA VAL A 23 -16.12 13.27 0.25
C VAL A 23 -14.68 13.75 0.22
N LEU A 24 -13.85 13.34 1.19
CA LEU A 24 -12.42 13.67 1.22
C LEU A 24 -11.69 13.09 0.01
N GLY A 25 -12.07 11.90 -0.45
CA GLY A 25 -11.54 11.31 -1.68
C GLY A 25 -11.81 12.17 -2.91
N VAL A 26 -13.06 12.63 -3.09
CA VAL A 26 -13.43 13.52 -4.21
C VAL A 26 -12.70 14.86 -4.14
N ILE A 27 -12.66 15.48 -2.95
CA ILE A 27 -11.97 16.75 -2.74
C ILE A 27 -10.46 16.59 -2.98
N GLY A 28 -9.88 15.50 -2.47
CA GLY A 28 -8.45 15.22 -2.64
C GLY A 28 -8.06 15.00 -4.09
N GLY A 29 -8.86 14.26 -4.86
CA GLY A 29 -8.64 14.12 -6.30
C GLY A 29 -8.69 15.45 -7.05
N PHE A 30 -9.67 16.31 -6.74
CA PHE A 30 -9.75 17.65 -7.34
C PHE A 30 -8.53 18.52 -6.98
N ILE A 31 -8.07 18.46 -5.74
CA ILE A 31 -6.87 19.19 -5.29
C ILE A 31 -5.62 18.64 -5.98
N GLY A 32 -5.47 17.33 -6.05
CA GLY A 32 -4.34 16.66 -6.71
C GLY A 32 -4.24 17.07 -8.17
N GLU A 33 -5.34 17.03 -8.92
CA GLU A 33 -5.40 17.47 -10.32
C GLU A 33 -4.99 18.95 -10.46
N LYS A 34 -5.52 19.83 -9.62
CA LYS A 34 -5.23 21.27 -9.66
C LYS A 34 -3.78 21.59 -9.31
N LEU A 35 -3.21 20.89 -8.33
CA LEU A 35 -1.81 21.07 -7.90
C LEU A 35 -0.82 20.28 -8.76
N LYS A 36 -1.30 19.41 -9.66
CA LYS A 36 -0.47 18.49 -10.46
C LYS A 36 0.38 17.54 -9.59
N ILE A 37 -0.15 17.16 -8.44
CA ILE A 37 0.45 16.22 -7.49
C ILE A 37 -0.33 14.90 -7.60
N PRO A 38 0.31 13.73 -7.44
CA PRO A 38 -0.39 12.46 -7.38
C PRO A 38 -1.46 12.46 -6.29
N ASP A 39 -2.68 12.02 -6.62
CA ASP A 39 -3.84 12.04 -5.73
C ASP A 39 -3.58 11.28 -4.42
N VAL A 40 -2.79 10.19 -4.50
CA VAL A 40 -2.39 9.37 -3.34
C VAL A 40 -1.70 10.20 -2.27
N VAL A 41 -0.87 11.18 -2.64
CA VAL A 41 -0.19 12.07 -1.67
C VAL A 41 -1.22 12.89 -0.89
N ILE A 42 -2.24 13.41 -1.58
CA ILE A 42 -3.31 14.18 -0.95
C ILE A 42 -4.15 13.29 -0.01
N TYR A 43 -4.46 12.06 -0.45
CA TYR A 43 -5.21 11.10 0.38
C TYR A 43 -4.45 10.73 1.65
N LEU A 44 -3.14 10.51 1.57
CA LEU A 44 -2.31 10.26 2.75
C LEU A 44 -2.29 11.47 3.70
N LEU A 45 -2.14 12.69 3.17
CA LEU A 45 -2.20 13.90 3.99
C LEU A 45 -3.55 14.07 4.66
N PHE A 46 -4.66 13.79 3.96
CA PHE A 46 -5.99 13.80 4.55
C PHE A 46 -6.15 12.72 5.62
N GLY A 47 -5.62 11.50 5.37
CA GLY A 47 -5.63 10.43 6.37
C GLY A 47 -4.92 10.83 7.66
N VAL A 48 -3.77 11.48 7.56
CA VAL A 48 -3.04 12.00 8.74
C VAL A 48 -3.81 13.15 9.39
N ALA A 49 -4.33 14.12 8.61
CA ALA A 49 -4.99 15.32 9.13
C ALA A 49 -6.33 15.02 9.81
N PHE A 50 -7.17 14.19 9.19
CA PHE A 50 -8.52 13.89 9.69
C PHE A 50 -8.59 12.60 10.52
N GLY A 51 -7.57 11.75 10.43
CA GLY A 51 -7.46 10.51 11.18
C GLY A 51 -7.19 10.70 12.67
N PRO A 52 -7.05 9.58 13.40
CA PRO A 52 -6.85 9.60 14.86
C PRO A 52 -5.57 10.31 15.29
N THR A 53 -4.60 10.47 14.39
CA THR A 53 -3.31 11.09 14.70
C THR A 53 -3.39 12.59 14.96
N PHE A 54 -4.30 13.32 14.29
CA PHE A 54 -4.36 14.78 14.40
C PHE A 54 -5.74 15.29 14.83
N LEU A 55 -6.74 15.28 13.96
CA LEU A 55 -8.08 15.81 14.27
C LEU A 55 -9.01 14.79 14.90
N ASN A 56 -8.73 13.51 14.75
CA ASN A 56 -9.59 12.39 15.18
C ASN A 56 -11.05 12.51 14.69
N ALA A 57 -11.24 13.18 13.54
CA ALA A 57 -12.56 13.39 12.95
C ALA A 57 -13.09 12.13 12.24
N VAL A 58 -12.16 11.30 11.73
CA VAL A 58 -12.46 10.02 11.07
C VAL A 58 -11.68 8.94 11.80
N ASN A 59 -12.35 8.24 12.72
CA ASN A 59 -11.76 7.14 13.48
C ASN A 59 -12.38 5.81 13.07
N ILE A 60 -11.77 5.16 12.08
CA ILE A 60 -12.20 3.85 11.58
C ILE A 60 -11.79 2.69 12.51
N ASP A 61 -10.84 2.91 13.42
CA ASP A 61 -10.37 1.89 14.36
C ASP A 61 -11.47 1.51 15.37
N ALA A 62 -12.46 2.38 15.56
CA ALA A 62 -13.65 2.07 16.33
C ALA A 62 -14.54 0.98 15.67
N PHE A 63 -14.32 0.70 14.37
CA PHE A 63 -15.09 -0.25 13.57
C PHE A 63 -14.18 -1.27 12.88
N PRO A 64 -13.55 -2.22 13.61
CA PRO A 64 -12.53 -3.12 13.07
C PRO A 64 -12.98 -3.92 11.84
N VAL A 65 -14.23 -4.44 11.87
CA VAL A 65 -14.79 -5.21 10.75
C VAL A 65 -14.95 -4.34 9.50
N ALA A 66 -15.43 -3.11 9.66
CA ALA A 66 -15.59 -2.18 8.55
C ALA A 66 -14.22 -1.76 7.98
N ASN A 67 -13.23 -1.54 8.83
CA ASN A 67 -11.86 -1.25 8.43
C ASN A 67 -11.29 -2.41 7.59
N GLU A 68 -11.41 -3.64 8.06
CA GLU A 68 -10.95 -4.82 7.33
C GLU A 68 -11.65 -4.99 5.97
N LEU A 69 -12.98 -4.75 5.92
CA LEU A 69 -13.72 -4.79 4.66
C LEU A 69 -13.27 -3.69 3.70
N ILE A 70 -13.10 -2.45 4.15
CA ILE A 70 -12.63 -1.34 3.31
C ILE A 70 -11.23 -1.64 2.76
N LEU A 71 -10.31 -2.14 3.58
CA LEU A 71 -8.96 -2.51 3.16
C LEU A 71 -8.97 -3.68 2.17
N THR A 72 -9.79 -4.70 2.42
CA THR A 72 -9.90 -5.89 1.56
C THR A 72 -10.51 -5.54 0.20
N PHE A 73 -11.65 -4.87 0.19
CA PHE A 73 -12.29 -4.47 -1.07
C PHE A 73 -11.48 -3.40 -1.80
N GLY A 74 -10.94 -2.42 -1.09
CA GLY A 74 -10.09 -1.38 -1.66
C GLY A 74 -8.86 -1.96 -2.34
N SER A 75 -8.14 -2.86 -1.67
CA SER A 75 -6.98 -3.54 -2.27
C SER A 75 -7.36 -4.41 -3.47
N ALA A 76 -8.49 -5.12 -3.41
CA ALA A 76 -8.99 -5.90 -4.54
C ALA A 76 -9.32 -5.03 -5.75
N PHE A 77 -9.93 -3.85 -5.54
CA PHE A 77 -10.20 -2.88 -6.61
C PHE A 77 -8.92 -2.30 -7.22
N ILE A 78 -7.94 -1.94 -6.40
CA ILE A 78 -6.64 -1.44 -6.86
C ILE A 78 -5.93 -2.50 -7.71
N LEU A 79 -5.89 -3.74 -7.23
CA LEU A 79 -5.28 -4.86 -7.98
C LEU A 79 -6.02 -5.15 -9.29
N TYR A 80 -7.35 -5.09 -9.28
CA TYR A 80 -8.16 -5.26 -10.49
C TYR A 80 -7.86 -4.17 -11.53
N GLU A 81 -7.84 -2.91 -11.11
CA GLU A 81 -7.56 -1.77 -12.01
C GLU A 81 -6.14 -1.86 -12.57
N GLY A 82 -5.14 -2.13 -11.71
CA GLY A 82 -3.76 -2.35 -12.14
C GLY A 82 -3.64 -3.52 -13.13
N GLY A 83 -4.30 -4.64 -12.84
CA GLY A 83 -4.33 -5.80 -13.74
C GLY A 83 -4.99 -5.50 -15.09
N ARG A 84 -6.04 -4.67 -15.11
CA ARG A 84 -6.74 -4.28 -16.34
C ARG A 84 -5.91 -3.39 -17.26
N GLU A 85 -4.98 -2.62 -16.72
CA GLU A 85 -4.07 -1.77 -17.51
C GLU A 85 -2.99 -2.59 -18.24
N VAL A 86 -2.70 -3.81 -17.81
CA VAL A 86 -1.68 -4.69 -18.41
C VAL A 86 -2.16 -5.26 -19.74
N LYS A 87 -1.51 -4.86 -20.84
CA LYS A 87 -1.81 -5.38 -22.17
C LYS A 87 -1.03 -6.66 -22.45
N LEU A 88 -1.66 -7.82 -22.33
CA LEU A 88 -1.05 -9.14 -22.49
C LEU A 88 -0.24 -9.31 -23.78
N LYS A 89 -0.69 -8.72 -24.92
CA LYS A 89 0.03 -8.78 -26.20
C LYS A 89 1.40 -8.09 -26.14
N ILE A 90 1.53 -7.02 -25.35
CA ILE A 90 2.79 -6.30 -25.18
C ILE A 90 3.61 -6.94 -24.07
N LEU A 91 2.96 -7.36 -22.99
CA LEU A 91 3.59 -8.12 -21.90
C LEU A 91 4.36 -9.33 -22.43
N ASN A 92 3.77 -10.09 -23.36
CA ASN A 92 4.45 -11.24 -23.95
C ASN A 92 5.77 -10.88 -24.66
N LYS A 93 5.89 -9.66 -25.20
CA LYS A 93 7.12 -9.16 -25.84
C LYS A 93 8.18 -8.69 -24.84
N VAL A 94 7.78 -8.34 -23.62
CA VAL A 94 8.66 -7.77 -22.58
C VAL A 94 8.72 -8.62 -21.32
N LYS A 95 8.12 -9.80 -21.32
CA LYS A 95 7.95 -10.67 -20.16
C LYS A 95 9.25 -10.96 -19.39
N ILE A 96 10.35 -11.19 -20.09
CA ILE A 96 11.66 -11.46 -19.45
C ILE A 96 12.14 -10.20 -18.73
N THR A 97 12.06 -9.05 -19.40
CA THR A 97 12.44 -7.75 -18.79
C THR A 97 11.58 -7.44 -17.58
N VAL A 98 10.27 -7.61 -17.69
CA VAL A 98 9.33 -7.41 -16.56
C VAL A 98 9.65 -8.35 -15.42
N LEU A 99 9.82 -9.65 -15.69
CA LEU A 99 10.12 -10.64 -14.66
C LEU A 99 11.45 -10.34 -13.93
N LEU A 100 12.49 -9.98 -14.68
CA LEU A 100 13.78 -9.65 -14.07
C LEU A 100 13.71 -8.36 -13.23
N LEU A 101 13.05 -7.33 -13.74
CA LEU A 101 12.90 -6.07 -13.00
C LEU A 101 12.05 -6.25 -11.75
N SER A 102 10.90 -6.91 -11.86
CA SER A 102 9.98 -7.10 -10.74
C SER A 102 10.49 -8.09 -9.68
N SER A 103 11.41 -9.01 -10.02
CA SER A 103 12.00 -9.93 -9.05
C SER A 103 13.35 -9.41 -8.53
N LEU A 104 14.39 -9.37 -9.38
CA LEU A 104 15.71 -8.90 -8.96
C LEU A 104 15.69 -7.45 -8.50
N GLY A 105 14.91 -6.58 -9.16
CA GLY A 105 14.74 -5.18 -8.76
C GLY A 105 14.22 -5.07 -7.33
N VAL A 106 13.18 -5.81 -7.00
CA VAL A 106 12.61 -5.85 -5.63
C VAL A 106 13.65 -6.30 -4.61
N PHE A 107 14.38 -7.39 -4.87
CA PHE A 107 15.41 -7.88 -3.94
C PHE A 107 16.55 -6.88 -3.75
N ILE A 108 17.02 -6.25 -4.83
CA ILE A 108 18.10 -5.25 -4.78
C ILE A 108 17.62 -4.03 -3.99
N THR A 109 16.44 -3.50 -4.31
CA THR A 109 15.87 -2.34 -3.61
C THR A 109 15.64 -2.64 -2.14
N ALA A 110 15.01 -3.78 -1.82
CA ALA A 110 14.79 -4.23 -0.45
C ALA A 110 16.12 -4.35 0.32
N GLY A 111 17.15 -4.92 -0.30
CA GLY A 111 18.48 -5.06 0.29
C GLY A 111 19.15 -3.73 0.58
N ILE A 112 19.13 -2.80 -0.39
CA ILE A 112 19.74 -1.47 -0.22
C ILE A 112 19.01 -0.70 0.88
N VAL A 113 17.66 -0.70 0.87
CA VAL A 113 16.85 -0.01 1.90
C VAL A 113 17.07 -0.64 3.26
N ALA A 114 17.11 -1.97 3.36
CA ALA A 114 17.39 -2.67 4.62
C ALA A 114 18.76 -2.32 5.19
N LEU A 115 19.81 -2.34 4.35
CA LEU A 115 21.17 -1.96 4.77
C LEU A 115 21.23 -0.49 5.19
N SER A 116 20.64 0.41 4.40
CA SER A 116 20.59 1.83 4.74
C SER A 116 19.86 2.08 6.06
N SER A 117 18.73 1.41 6.28
CA SER A 117 17.95 1.53 7.52
C SER A 117 18.72 0.98 8.73
N TYR A 118 19.44 -0.09 8.55
CA TYR A 118 20.27 -0.66 9.62
C TYR A 118 21.45 0.25 9.98
N TYR A 119 22.23 0.73 8.98
CA TYR A 119 23.46 1.49 9.24
C TYR A 119 23.20 2.98 9.51
N ILE A 120 22.21 3.60 8.82
CA ILE A 120 21.98 5.04 8.92
C ILE A 120 20.94 5.37 10.00
N LEU A 121 19.84 4.60 10.06
CA LEU A 121 18.77 4.83 11.03
C LEU A 121 18.97 4.06 12.35
N GLY A 122 19.92 3.14 12.42
CA GLY A 122 20.18 2.33 13.62
C GLY A 122 19.03 1.37 13.97
N LEU A 123 18.19 1.01 13.01
CA LEU A 123 17.05 0.11 13.25
C LEU A 123 17.52 -1.33 13.45
N PRO A 124 16.82 -2.13 14.28
CA PRO A 124 17.07 -3.57 14.37
C PRO A 124 17.00 -4.24 13.00
N ILE A 125 17.85 -5.23 12.76
CA ILE A 125 17.96 -5.89 11.44
C ILE A 125 16.61 -6.42 10.92
N GLY A 126 15.79 -7.02 11.80
CA GLY A 126 14.46 -7.51 11.43
C GLY A 126 13.53 -6.40 10.92
N THR A 127 13.49 -5.28 11.64
CA THR A 127 12.70 -4.09 11.25
C THR A 127 13.25 -3.47 9.96
N SER A 128 14.57 -3.43 9.79
CA SER A 128 15.22 -2.92 8.59
C SER A 128 14.87 -3.73 7.35
N ILE A 129 14.86 -5.06 7.47
CA ILE A 129 14.47 -5.95 6.36
C ILE A 129 12.97 -5.82 6.05
N LEU A 130 12.11 -5.69 7.06
CA LEU A 130 10.68 -5.42 6.87
C LEU A 130 10.47 -4.10 6.12
N LEU A 131 11.13 -3.03 6.56
CA LEU A 131 11.05 -1.73 5.90
C LEU A 131 11.51 -1.81 4.45
N GLY A 132 12.61 -2.51 4.18
CA GLY A 132 13.10 -2.76 2.84
C GLY A 132 12.07 -3.49 1.96
N SER A 133 11.39 -4.51 2.50
CA SER A 133 10.38 -5.26 1.75
C SER A 133 9.13 -4.43 1.42
N ILE A 134 8.74 -3.50 2.30
CA ILE A 134 7.59 -2.60 2.06
C ILE A 134 7.92 -1.58 0.97
N ILE A 135 9.11 -0.97 1.04
CA ILE A 135 9.50 0.12 0.13
C ILE A 135 9.92 -0.42 -1.26
N ALA A 136 10.24 -1.71 -1.37
CA ALA A 136 10.71 -2.30 -2.62
C ALA A 136 9.66 -2.37 -3.73
N SER A 137 8.38 -2.36 -3.38
CA SER A 137 7.28 -2.25 -4.35
C SER A 137 7.16 -0.81 -4.86
N THR A 138 6.95 -0.65 -6.16
CA THR A 138 6.88 0.66 -6.83
C THR A 138 5.54 0.83 -7.53
N ASP A 139 4.96 2.04 -7.42
CA ASP A 139 3.70 2.39 -8.08
C ASP A 139 3.97 3.33 -9.28
N PRO A 140 3.47 3.02 -10.49
CA PRO A 140 3.61 3.88 -11.65
C PRO A 140 2.69 5.11 -11.63
N ALA A 141 1.77 5.24 -10.68
CA ALA A 141 0.80 6.33 -10.62
C ALA A 141 1.49 7.70 -10.65
N SER A 142 2.63 7.84 -9.96
CA SER A 142 3.45 9.07 -9.98
C SER A 142 4.07 9.37 -11.35
N LEU A 143 4.28 8.37 -12.21
CA LEU A 143 4.85 8.53 -13.55
C LEU A 143 3.78 8.79 -14.62
N MET A 144 2.51 8.52 -14.35
CA MET A 144 1.43 8.69 -15.33
C MET A 144 1.27 10.15 -15.81
N PRO A 145 1.33 11.18 -14.94
CA PRO A 145 1.34 12.57 -15.37
C PRO A 145 2.54 12.90 -16.27
N VAL A 146 3.71 12.36 -15.97
CA VAL A 146 4.93 12.53 -16.79
C VAL A 146 4.76 11.90 -18.16
N PHE A 147 4.18 10.69 -18.24
CA PHE A 147 3.89 10.03 -19.52
C PHE A 147 2.83 10.74 -20.36
N LYS A 148 1.99 11.58 -19.76
CA LYS A 148 1.04 12.44 -20.47
C LYS A 148 1.73 13.68 -21.04
N GLN A 149 2.74 14.22 -20.37
CA GLN A 149 3.47 15.42 -20.77
C GLN A 149 4.56 15.14 -21.82
N PHE A 150 5.20 13.97 -21.72
CA PHE A 150 6.29 13.58 -22.61
C PHE A 150 5.91 12.36 -23.44
N PRO A 151 6.11 12.39 -24.77
CA PRO A 151 5.78 11.26 -25.65
C PRO A 151 6.75 10.10 -25.42
N VAL A 152 6.40 9.17 -24.58
CA VAL A 152 7.17 7.93 -24.36
C VAL A 152 6.69 6.82 -25.28
N LYS A 153 7.62 5.94 -25.68
CA LYS A 153 7.26 4.76 -26.49
C LYS A 153 6.24 3.89 -25.72
N HIS A 154 5.20 3.47 -26.41
CA HIS A 154 4.13 2.65 -25.82
C HIS A 154 4.66 1.38 -25.15
N LYS A 155 5.74 0.79 -25.70
CA LYS A 155 6.43 -0.38 -25.09
C LYS A 155 6.99 -0.03 -23.71
N LEU A 156 7.63 1.14 -23.55
CA LEU A 156 8.20 1.57 -22.26
C LEU A 156 7.09 1.77 -21.22
N LYS A 157 6.04 2.50 -21.57
CA LYS A 157 4.88 2.69 -20.68
C LYS A 157 4.30 1.36 -20.21
N GLN A 158 4.09 0.42 -21.13
CA GLN A 158 3.54 -0.91 -20.78
C GLN A 158 4.53 -1.76 -19.97
N THR A 159 5.84 -1.61 -20.21
CA THR A 159 6.84 -2.31 -19.36
C THR A 159 6.77 -1.84 -17.93
N VAL A 160 6.69 -0.52 -17.69
CA VAL A 160 6.60 0.08 -16.35
C VAL A 160 5.31 -0.35 -15.64
N ILE A 161 4.15 -0.25 -16.32
CA ILE A 161 2.85 -0.67 -15.75
C ILE A 161 2.86 -2.17 -15.41
N SER A 162 3.38 -3.00 -16.32
CA SER A 162 3.43 -4.43 -16.09
C SER A 162 4.44 -4.80 -14.99
N GLU A 163 5.59 -4.14 -14.96
CA GLU A 163 6.61 -4.35 -13.93
C GLU A 163 6.05 -4.07 -12.54
N SER A 164 5.37 -2.93 -12.37
CA SER A 164 4.75 -2.56 -11.10
C SER A 164 3.70 -3.58 -10.65
N ALA A 165 2.80 -4.01 -11.52
CA ALA A 165 1.78 -5.00 -11.18
C ALA A 165 2.39 -6.34 -10.70
N PHE A 166 3.61 -6.70 -11.19
CA PHE A 166 4.32 -7.89 -10.75
C PHE A 166 5.17 -7.65 -9.49
N ASN A 167 5.80 -6.48 -9.37
CA ASN A 167 6.63 -6.17 -8.21
C ASN A 167 5.80 -6.06 -6.93
N ASP A 168 4.54 -5.62 -7.01
CA ASP A 168 3.59 -5.61 -5.89
C ASP A 168 3.40 -7.02 -5.32
N ALA A 169 3.23 -8.02 -6.19
CA ALA A 169 3.12 -9.40 -5.78
C ALA A 169 4.42 -9.92 -5.14
N PHE A 170 5.58 -9.62 -5.72
CA PHE A 170 6.88 -9.99 -5.14
C PHE A 170 7.14 -9.28 -3.80
N GLY A 171 6.83 -7.99 -3.69
CA GLY A 171 6.94 -7.22 -2.46
C GLY A 171 6.05 -7.77 -1.34
N ALA A 172 4.79 -8.06 -1.66
CA ALA A 172 3.84 -8.65 -0.72
C ALA A 172 4.27 -10.03 -0.22
N ILE A 173 4.77 -10.90 -1.11
CA ILE A 173 5.30 -12.22 -0.73
C ILE A 173 6.55 -12.05 0.15
N LEU A 174 7.47 -11.18 -0.23
CA LEU A 174 8.69 -10.93 0.53
C LEU A 174 8.36 -10.41 1.93
N PHE A 175 7.50 -9.40 2.04
CA PHE A 175 7.03 -8.86 3.31
C PHE A 175 6.37 -9.93 4.18
N SER A 176 5.39 -10.66 3.64
CA SER A 176 4.64 -11.67 4.39
C SER A 176 5.54 -12.79 4.92
N THR A 177 6.53 -13.20 4.12
CA THR A 177 7.50 -14.23 4.51
C THR A 177 8.39 -13.74 5.66
N ILE A 178 8.92 -12.53 5.56
CA ILE A 178 9.79 -11.94 6.60
C ILE A 178 8.99 -11.68 7.87
N PHE A 179 7.81 -11.07 7.75
CA PHE A 179 6.93 -10.78 8.88
C PHE A 179 6.52 -12.06 9.62
N GLY A 180 6.12 -13.10 8.88
CA GLY A 180 5.78 -14.39 9.46
C GLY A 180 6.95 -15.04 10.19
N SER A 181 8.16 -14.99 9.62
CA SER A 181 9.37 -15.55 10.27
C SER A 181 9.73 -14.81 11.56
N LEU A 182 9.63 -13.48 11.58
CA LEU A 182 9.92 -12.68 12.77
C LEU A 182 8.89 -12.91 13.87
N THR A 183 7.61 -13.00 13.54
CA THR A 183 6.52 -13.25 14.48
C THR A 183 6.65 -14.65 15.12
N LEU A 184 6.96 -15.67 14.33
CA LEU A 184 7.21 -17.02 14.85
C LEU A 184 8.42 -17.07 15.76
N SER A 185 9.51 -16.40 15.43
CA SER A 185 10.71 -16.29 16.24
C SER A 185 10.44 -15.63 17.59
N GLN A 186 9.66 -14.55 17.61
CA GLN A 186 9.26 -13.88 18.86
C GLN A 186 8.40 -14.79 19.74
N LYS A 187 7.44 -15.51 19.14
CA LYS A 187 6.58 -16.45 19.87
C LYS A 187 7.38 -17.60 20.50
N GLN A 188 8.35 -18.15 19.79
CA GLN A 188 9.22 -19.20 20.33
C GLN A 188 10.09 -18.68 21.48
N THR A 189 10.62 -17.48 21.38
CA THR A 189 11.44 -16.86 22.43
C THR A 189 10.61 -16.59 23.70
N SER A 190 9.38 -16.13 23.54
CA SER A 190 8.44 -15.92 24.64
C SER A 190 8.09 -17.23 25.36
N LEU A 191 7.79 -18.29 24.60
CA LEU A 191 7.51 -19.61 25.16
C LEU A 191 8.70 -20.20 25.95
N ARG A 192 9.92 -20.06 25.41
CA ARG A 192 11.13 -20.51 26.10
C ARG A 192 11.37 -19.77 27.43
N ARG A 193 11.07 -18.45 27.48
CA ARG A 193 11.18 -17.65 28.71
C ARG A 193 10.12 -18.02 29.74
N PHE A 194 9.00 -18.57 29.32
CA PHE A 194 7.92 -18.99 30.22
C PHE A 194 8.17 -20.40 30.81
N LEU A 195 8.92 -21.23 30.08
CA LEU A 195 9.22 -22.61 30.49
C LEU A 195 10.52 -22.77 31.34
N ASN A 196 11.37 -21.73 31.40
CA ASN A 196 12.55 -21.62 32.23
C ASN A 196 12.31 -20.70 33.44
#